data_d43c677f2b58fc206495e11a0dcfd6b7
#
_entry.id   d43c677f2b58fc206495e11a0dcfd6b7
#
_cell.length_a   1.000
_cell.length_b   1.000
_cell.length_c   1.000
_cell.angle_alpha   90.00
_cell.angle_beta   90.00
_cell.angle_gamma   90.00
#
_symmetry.space_group_name_H-M   'P 1'
#
loop_
_entity.id
_entity.type
_entity.pdbx_description
1 polymer ?
#
loop_
_entity_poly.entity_id
_entity_poly.type
_entity_poly.pdbx_seq_one_letter_code
_entity_poly.pdbx_strand_id
1 'polypeptide(L)'
;MPIEIGALLSAITFHKNDLCYHSIGMAKPLGYGKIKLSVLDLNGFSKEVKEYLKDFESAMNGEIFDGKIKWHESEQIKNLFSMASEQDNEGNSELVYMNLEDFAKSKNNDRRYYLDRYIKLTNVNTVQAVPLSDQQSISL
;
A
#
# COMPACT_ATOMS: atom_id res chain seq x y z
N MET A 1 23.08 3.22 -7.89
CA MET A 1 23.34 1.76 -8.14
C MET A 1 22.12 1.11 -8.80
N PRO A 2 22.26 0.01 -9.57
CA PRO A 2 21.11 -0.59 -10.27
C PRO A 2 19.95 -0.99 -9.38
N ILE A 3 20.24 -1.53 -8.19
CA ILE A 3 19.22 -1.96 -7.21
C ILE A 3 18.38 -0.78 -6.69
N GLU A 4 19.00 0.35 -6.41
CA GLU A 4 18.31 1.55 -5.92
C GLU A 4 17.36 2.13 -6.97
N ILE A 5 17.80 2.12 -8.24
CA ILE A 5 16.94 2.52 -9.37
C ILE A 5 15.77 1.55 -9.49
N GLY A 6 16.03 0.24 -9.37
CA GLY A 6 14.99 -0.77 -9.36
C GLY A 6 13.98 -0.61 -8.22
N ALA A 7 14.47 -0.27 -7.01
CA ALA A 7 13.61 0.02 -5.86
C ALA A 7 12.70 1.24 -6.12
N LEU A 8 13.25 2.33 -6.66
CA LEU A 8 12.51 3.52 -7.02
C LEU A 8 11.45 3.23 -8.09
N LEU A 9 11.84 2.54 -9.15
CA LEU A 9 10.92 2.13 -10.22
C LEU A 9 9.82 1.21 -9.71
N SER A 10 10.15 0.29 -8.81
CA SER A 10 9.19 -0.60 -8.16
C SER A 10 8.18 0.19 -7.32
N ALA A 11 8.64 1.17 -6.54
CA ALA A 11 7.77 2.02 -5.74
C ALA A 11 6.83 2.88 -6.60
N ILE A 12 7.33 3.47 -7.69
CA ILE A 12 6.56 4.32 -8.59
C ILE A 12 5.49 3.51 -9.36
N THR A 13 5.83 2.30 -9.81
CA THR A 13 4.98 1.51 -10.71
C THR A 13 4.27 0.35 -10.02
N PHE A 14 4.36 0.21 -8.69
CA PHE A 14 3.95 -0.99 -7.96
C PHE A 14 4.52 -2.26 -8.60
N HIS A 15 5.81 -2.22 -8.95
CA HIS A 15 6.51 -3.30 -9.65
C HIS A 15 5.83 -3.71 -10.98
N LYS A 16 5.31 -2.72 -11.74
CA LYS A 16 4.47 -2.89 -12.94
C LYS A 16 3.14 -3.63 -12.69
N ASN A 17 2.59 -3.53 -11.49
CA ASN A 17 1.24 -4.00 -11.23
C ASN A 17 0.22 -2.97 -11.73
N ASP A 18 -0.45 -3.32 -12.82
CA ASP A 18 -1.42 -2.44 -13.49
C ASP A 18 -2.73 -2.25 -12.74
N LEU A 19 -2.98 -3.02 -11.70
CA LEU A 19 -4.18 -2.93 -10.86
C LEU A 19 -4.04 -1.95 -9.71
N CYS A 20 -2.81 -1.50 -9.41
CA CYS A 20 -2.51 -0.63 -8.29
C CYS A 20 -2.48 0.84 -8.67
N TYR A 21 -2.94 1.68 -7.75
CA TYR A 21 -3.03 3.14 -7.88
C TYR A 21 -2.38 3.83 -6.69
N HIS A 22 -1.74 4.95 -6.94
CA HIS A 22 -1.32 5.87 -5.90
C HIS A 22 -2.50 6.78 -5.51
N SER A 23 -2.58 7.12 -4.23
CA SER A 23 -3.55 8.09 -3.73
C SER A 23 -2.84 9.37 -3.33
N ILE A 24 -3.14 10.48 -3.99
CA ILE A 24 -2.56 11.79 -3.72
C ILE A 24 -3.64 12.83 -3.38
N GLY A 25 -3.21 13.86 -2.67
CA GLY A 25 -4.08 14.98 -2.32
C GLY A 25 -4.83 14.81 -1.01
N MET A 26 -5.58 15.85 -0.64
CA MET A 26 -6.29 15.94 0.65
C MET A 26 -7.60 15.15 0.68
N ALA A 27 -8.17 14.86 -0.47
CA ALA A 27 -9.46 14.16 -0.60
C ALA A 27 -9.33 12.63 -0.70
N LYS A 28 -8.17 12.07 -0.36
CA LYS A 28 -7.94 10.61 -0.32
C LYS A 28 -8.97 9.84 0.51
N PRO A 29 -9.34 10.33 1.71
CA PRO A 29 -10.34 9.62 2.53
C PRO A 29 -11.73 9.53 1.87
N LEU A 30 -11.98 10.37 0.87
CA LEU A 30 -13.21 10.41 0.09
C LEU A 30 -13.13 9.59 -1.22
N GLY A 31 -12.04 8.85 -1.43
CA GLY A 31 -11.82 8.04 -2.62
C GLY A 31 -11.30 8.80 -3.85
N TYR A 32 -10.96 10.07 -3.70
CA TYR A 32 -10.40 10.86 -4.78
C TYR A 32 -8.87 10.81 -4.83
N GLY A 33 -8.32 11.28 -5.95
CA GLY A 33 -6.87 11.42 -6.12
C GLY A 33 -6.16 10.13 -6.49
N LYS A 34 -6.86 9.14 -7.04
CA LYS A 34 -6.24 7.94 -7.58
C LYS A 34 -5.50 8.27 -8.87
N ILE A 35 -4.22 7.95 -8.92
CA ILE A 35 -3.39 8.15 -10.09
C ILE A 35 -2.57 6.90 -10.39
N LYS A 36 -2.33 6.66 -11.66
CA LYS A 36 -1.40 5.64 -12.14
C LYS A 36 -0.16 6.33 -12.69
N LEU A 37 0.99 5.87 -12.25
CA LEU A 37 2.27 6.36 -12.72
C LEU A 37 2.90 5.30 -13.63
N SER A 38 3.39 5.75 -14.78
CA SER A 38 4.15 4.93 -15.71
C SER A 38 5.46 5.59 -16.09
N VAL A 39 6.49 4.79 -16.28
CA VAL A 39 7.78 5.26 -16.75
C VAL A 39 7.79 5.14 -18.27
N LEU A 40 7.92 6.28 -18.94
CA LEU A 40 7.91 6.33 -20.41
C LEU A 40 9.29 6.02 -20.97
N ASP A 41 10.34 6.57 -20.36
CA ASP A 41 11.70 6.44 -20.83
C ASP A 41 12.72 6.60 -19.69
N LEU A 42 13.88 5.99 -19.83
CA LEU A 42 15.03 6.08 -18.93
C LEU A 42 16.24 6.67 -19.68
N ASN A 43 16.11 7.92 -20.13
CA ASN A 43 17.19 8.60 -20.83
C ASN A 43 18.46 8.71 -19.96
N GLY A 44 19.59 8.26 -20.49
CA GLY A 44 20.87 8.30 -19.79
C GLY A 44 21.14 7.09 -18.87
N PHE A 45 20.24 6.13 -18.79
CA PHE A 45 20.45 4.89 -18.05
C PHE A 45 20.89 3.74 -18.98
N SER A 46 21.67 2.80 -18.44
CA SER A 46 22.30 1.72 -19.23
C SER A 46 21.40 0.49 -19.41
N LYS A 47 20.30 0.40 -18.66
CA LYS A 47 19.40 -0.75 -18.66
C LYS A 47 17.95 -0.32 -18.87
N GLU A 48 17.12 -1.25 -19.32
CA GLU A 48 15.68 -1.06 -19.38
C GLU A 48 15.02 -1.15 -17.99
N VAL A 49 13.82 -0.57 -17.86
CA VAL A 49 13.02 -0.61 -16.62
C VAL A 49 12.89 -2.03 -16.06
N LYS A 50 12.64 -3.01 -16.93
CA LYS A 50 12.46 -4.42 -16.57
C LYS A 50 13.70 -5.04 -15.94
N GLU A 51 14.89 -4.67 -16.42
CA GLU A 51 16.15 -5.18 -15.90
C GLU A 51 16.46 -4.63 -14.51
N TYR A 52 16.21 -3.33 -14.30
CA TYR A 52 16.35 -2.71 -12.98
C TYR A 52 15.39 -3.31 -11.94
N LEU A 53 14.14 -3.57 -12.33
CA LEU A 53 13.17 -4.23 -11.44
C LEU A 53 13.62 -5.64 -11.09
N LYS A 54 14.18 -6.39 -12.04
CA LYS A 54 14.73 -7.73 -11.80
C LYS A 54 15.94 -7.72 -10.87
N ASP A 55 16.85 -6.75 -11.03
CA ASP A 55 18.00 -6.59 -10.14
C ASP A 55 17.53 -6.33 -8.69
N PHE A 56 16.54 -5.44 -8.51
CA PHE A 56 15.93 -5.17 -7.22
C PHE A 56 15.26 -6.41 -6.62
N GLU A 57 14.41 -7.10 -7.40
CA GLU A 57 13.73 -8.31 -6.93
C GLU A 57 14.74 -9.39 -6.52
N SER A 58 15.81 -9.57 -7.28
CA SER A 58 16.85 -10.55 -6.98
C SER A 58 17.58 -10.24 -5.68
N ALA A 59 17.88 -8.96 -5.42
CA ALA A 59 18.50 -8.53 -4.18
C ALA A 59 17.55 -8.74 -2.98
N MET A 60 16.28 -8.38 -3.12
CA MET A 60 15.29 -8.59 -2.06
C MET A 60 15.12 -10.08 -1.73
N ASN A 61 15.04 -10.94 -2.75
CA ASN A 61 14.88 -12.38 -2.56
C ASN A 61 16.10 -13.01 -1.88
N GLY A 62 17.30 -12.59 -2.25
CA GLY A 62 18.56 -13.15 -1.73
C GLY A 62 18.95 -12.58 -0.36
N GLU A 63 19.01 -11.25 -0.24
CA GLU A 63 19.59 -10.57 0.92
C GLU A 63 18.61 -10.40 2.08
N ILE A 64 17.32 -10.18 1.78
CA ILE A 64 16.31 -9.89 2.81
C ILE A 64 15.56 -11.16 3.23
N PHE A 65 15.23 -12.03 2.29
CA PHE A 65 14.40 -13.21 2.55
C PHE A 65 15.18 -14.54 2.54
N ASP A 66 16.50 -14.51 2.44
CA ASP A 66 17.38 -15.72 2.40
C ASP A 66 16.94 -16.75 1.34
N GLY A 67 16.33 -16.32 0.26
CA GLY A 67 15.77 -17.18 -0.79
C GLY A 67 14.57 -18.05 -0.37
N LYS A 68 14.06 -17.90 0.86
CA LYS A 68 12.96 -18.73 1.38
C LYS A 68 11.58 -18.31 0.88
N ILE A 69 11.40 -17.02 0.66
CA ILE A 69 10.15 -16.44 0.20
C ILE A 69 10.50 -15.46 -0.91
N LYS A 70 9.73 -15.43 -1.97
CA LYS A 70 9.88 -14.37 -2.97
C LYS A 70 9.38 -13.05 -2.41
N TRP A 71 10.09 -11.96 -2.70
CA TRP A 71 9.77 -10.63 -2.21
C TRP A 71 8.29 -10.25 -2.39
N HIS A 72 7.74 -10.46 -3.58
CA HIS A 72 6.35 -10.15 -3.89
C HIS A 72 5.33 -11.10 -3.22
N GLU A 73 5.77 -12.24 -2.69
CA GLU A 73 4.94 -13.19 -1.95
C GLU A 73 4.92 -12.88 -0.44
N SER A 74 5.76 -11.96 0.03
CA SER A 74 5.76 -11.54 1.43
C SER A 74 4.42 -10.90 1.82
N GLU A 75 4.01 -11.12 3.06
CA GLU A 75 2.74 -10.61 3.60
C GLU A 75 2.65 -9.09 3.45
N GLN A 76 3.74 -8.38 3.70
CA GLN A 76 3.80 -6.92 3.61
C GLN A 76 3.52 -6.41 2.20
N ILE A 77 4.10 -7.04 1.19
CA ILE A 77 3.95 -6.62 -0.21
C ILE A 77 2.57 -7.01 -0.74
N LYS A 78 2.07 -8.20 -0.39
CA LYS A 78 0.69 -8.59 -0.72
C LYS A 78 -0.33 -7.62 -0.13
N ASN A 79 -0.17 -7.26 1.14
CA ASN A 79 -1.05 -6.29 1.79
C ASN A 79 -0.95 -4.90 1.14
N LEU A 80 0.25 -4.44 0.79
CA LEU A 80 0.44 -3.18 0.08
C LEU A 80 -0.29 -3.18 -1.27
N PHE A 81 -0.15 -4.23 -2.06
CA PHE A 81 -0.79 -4.34 -3.37
C PHE A 81 -2.31 -4.43 -3.25
N SER A 82 -2.81 -5.22 -2.30
CA SER A 82 -4.24 -5.31 -2.02
C SER A 82 -4.83 -3.96 -1.61
N MET A 83 -4.14 -3.20 -0.74
CA MET A 83 -4.58 -1.85 -0.36
C MET A 83 -4.55 -0.84 -1.52
N ALA A 84 -3.65 -1.02 -2.47
CA ALA A 84 -3.50 -0.15 -3.64
C ALA A 84 -4.42 -0.54 -4.80
N SER A 85 -4.99 -1.74 -4.79
CA SER A 85 -5.87 -2.29 -5.82
C SER A 85 -7.34 -2.00 -5.51
N GLU A 86 -8.08 -1.51 -6.49
CA GLU A 86 -9.53 -1.39 -6.36
C GLU A 86 -10.22 -2.73 -6.44
N GLN A 87 -9.75 -3.62 -7.30
CA GLN A 87 -10.39 -4.90 -7.57
C GLN A 87 -10.38 -5.82 -6.35
N ASP A 88 -9.32 -5.81 -5.56
CA ASP A 88 -9.21 -6.63 -4.35
C ASP A 88 -10.18 -6.18 -3.24
N ASN A 89 -10.66 -4.93 -3.35
CA ASN A 89 -11.60 -4.33 -2.39
C ASN A 89 -13.01 -4.17 -2.96
N GLU A 90 -13.23 -4.55 -4.21
CA GLU A 90 -14.51 -4.44 -4.88
C GLU A 90 -15.52 -5.42 -4.24
N GLY A 91 -16.69 -4.89 -3.86
CA GLY A 91 -17.74 -5.68 -3.22
C GLY A 91 -17.60 -5.87 -1.71
N ASN A 92 -16.53 -5.37 -1.08
CA ASN A 92 -16.42 -5.38 0.38
C ASN A 92 -17.18 -4.17 0.96
N SER A 93 -18.39 -4.42 1.49
CA SER A 93 -19.25 -3.39 2.05
C SER A 93 -18.68 -2.70 3.31
N GLU A 94 -17.66 -3.28 3.93
CA GLU A 94 -16.98 -2.71 5.10
C GLU A 94 -15.86 -1.73 4.72
N LEU A 95 -15.36 -1.81 3.47
CA LEU A 95 -14.31 -0.94 2.95
C LEU A 95 -14.91 0.15 2.04
N VAL A 96 -15.70 1.02 2.63
CA VAL A 96 -16.26 2.19 1.93
C VAL A 96 -15.48 3.46 2.26
N TYR A 97 -15.32 4.30 1.25
CA TYR A 97 -14.77 5.63 1.48
C TYR A 97 -15.71 6.46 2.35
N MET A 98 -15.11 7.31 3.17
CA MET A 98 -15.82 8.30 3.96
C MET A 98 -16.66 9.21 3.08
N ASN A 99 -17.90 9.50 3.47
CA ASN A 99 -18.66 10.57 2.86
C ASN A 99 -18.18 11.94 3.38
N LEU A 100 -18.62 13.02 2.75
CA LEU A 100 -18.16 14.36 3.08
C LEU A 100 -18.56 14.78 4.51
N GLU A 101 -19.71 14.33 4.98
CA GLU A 101 -20.22 14.62 6.33
C GLU A 101 -19.37 13.93 7.40
N ASP A 102 -19.05 12.63 7.20
CA ASP A 102 -18.21 11.87 8.12
C ASP A 102 -16.77 12.40 8.12
N PHE A 103 -16.27 12.84 6.98
CA PHE A 103 -14.98 13.51 6.88
C PHE A 103 -14.94 14.83 7.68
N ALA A 104 -16.02 15.61 7.62
CA ALA A 104 -16.12 16.83 8.41
C ALA A 104 -16.17 16.52 9.93
N LYS A 105 -16.89 15.48 10.33
CA LYS A 105 -16.94 15.01 11.73
C LYS A 105 -15.57 14.52 12.22
N SER A 106 -14.82 13.81 11.38
CA SER A 106 -13.49 13.33 11.73
C SER A 106 -12.53 14.48 12.05
N LYS A 107 -12.62 15.60 11.34
CA LYS A 107 -11.84 16.82 11.61
C LYS A 107 -12.15 17.46 12.96
N ASN A 108 -13.36 17.28 13.46
CA ASN A 108 -13.82 17.83 14.74
C ASN A 108 -13.52 16.92 15.94
N ASN A 109 -12.56 16.01 15.81
CA ASN A 109 -12.13 15.07 16.86
C ASN A 109 -13.20 14.08 17.33
N ASP A 110 -14.21 13.78 16.52
CA ASP A 110 -15.12 12.69 16.83
C ASP A 110 -14.41 11.35 16.60
N ARG A 111 -14.02 10.69 17.69
CA ARG A 111 -13.21 9.47 17.68
C ARG A 111 -13.80 8.31 16.86
N ARG A 112 -15.10 8.30 16.63
CA ARG A 112 -15.78 7.28 15.82
C ARG A 112 -15.36 7.26 14.35
N TYR A 113 -14.75 8.33 13.87
CA TYR A 113 -14.30 8.50 12.48
C TYR A 113 -12.78 8.48 12.31
N TYR A 114 -12.03 8.14 13.38
CA TYR A 114 -10.59 7.90 13.23
C TYR A 114 -10.35 6.52 12.64
N LEU A 115 -9.37 6.44 11.75
CA LEU A 115 -8.84 5.17 11.30
C LEU A 115 -8.12 4.51 12.46
N ASP A 116 -8.64 3.38 12.91
CA ASP A 116 -7.97 2.56 13.89
C ASP A 116 -6.70 1.91 13.29
N ARG A 117 -5.78 1.58 14.17
CA ARG A 117 -4.52 0.97 13.79
C ARG A 117 -4.79 -0.41 13.19
N TYR A 118 -4.32 -0.66 11.98
CA TYR A 118 -4.38 -1.98 11.38
C TYR A 118 -3.67 -3.01 12.25
N ILE A 119 -4.41 -3.96 12.77
CA ILE A 119 -3.87 -5.09 13.55
C ILE A 119 -3.84 -6.36 12.70
N LYS A 120 -3.29 -6.39 11.56
CA LYS A 120 -3.13 -7.59 10.75
C LYS A 120 -4.34 -7.96 9.88
N LEU A 121 -4.20 -7.78 8.61
CA LEU A 121 -5.05 -8.42 7.58
C LEU A 121 -4.70 -9.91 7.49
N THR A 122 -5.17 -10.72 8.42
CA THR A 122 -4.92 -12.17 8.40
C THR A 122 -5.93 -12.94 7.57
N ASN A 123 -7.05 -12.34 7.23
CA ASN A 123 -8.02 -12.86 6.26
C ASN A 123 -8.84 -11.68 5.74
N VAL A 124 -9.01 -11.59 4.44
CA VAL A 124 -9.75 -10.55 3.73
C VAL A 124 -11.23 -10.43 4.18
N ASN A 125 -11.72 -11.36 4.98
CA ASN A 125 -13.12 -11.42 5.39
C ASN A 125 -13.42 -10.92 6.81
N THR A 126 -12.43 -10.40 7.56
CA THR A 126 -12.71 -9.90 8.92
C THR A 126 -11.70 -8.82 9.32
N VAL A 127 -11.88 -7.62 8.84
CA VAL A 127 -11.24 -6.44 9.42
C VAL A 127 -12.18 -5.90 10.49
N GLN A 128 -12.01 -6.34 11.74
CA GLN A 128 -12.61 -5.64 12.88
C GLN A 128 -11.66 -4.54 13.31
N ALA A 129 -12.09 -3.30 13.17
CA ALA A 129 -11.43 -2.15 13.78
C ALA A 129 -11.52 -2.30 15.32
N VAL A 130 -10.37 -2.28 16.01
CA VAL A 130 -10.33 -2.28 17.47
C VAL A 130 -10.32 -0.84 17.95
N PRO A 131 -11.30 -0.42 18.77
CA PRO A 131 -11.38 0.94 19.26
C PRO A 131 -10.14 1.32 20.09
N LEU A 132 -9.66 2.53 19.94
CA LEU A 132 -8.54 3.10 20.70
C LEU A 132 -8.74 3.12 22.21
N SER A 133 -9.98 2.92 22.69
CA SER A 133 -10.33 2.89 24.12
C SER A 133 -9.67 1.77 24.91
N ASP A 134 -9.24 0.70 24.25
CA ASP A 134 -8.69 -0.50 24.92
C ASP A 134 -7.15 -0.48 25.07
N GLN A 135 -6.51 0.61 24.70
CA GLN A 135 -5.04 0.77 24.82
C GLN A 135 -4.57 1.47 26.12
N GLN A 136 -5.41 1.56 27.15
CA GLN A 136 -4.95 1.97 28.48
C GLN A 136 -4.46 0.75 29.25
N SER A 137 -3.20 0.55 29.26
CA SER A 137 -2.33 -0.09 30.24
C SER A 137 -1.26 -0.97 29.63
N ILE A 138 -0.25 -0.34 29.06
CA ILE A 138 1.10 -0.87 29.15
C ILE A 138 1.93 0.26 29.73
N SER A 139 1.91 0.36 31.04
CA SER A 139 2.94 1.08 31.80
C SER A 139 4.22 0.26 31.79
N LEU A 140 5.31 0.91 31.45
CA LEU A 140 6.67 0.47 31.67
C LEU A 140 6.94 0.14 33.15
#